data_b2721b8412f869a242972727f7cb5845
#
_entry.id   b2721b8412f869a242972727f7cb5845
#
_cell.length_a   1.000
_cell.length_b   1.000
_cell.length_c   1.000
_cell.angle_alpha   90.00
_cell.angle_beta   90.00
_cell.angle_gamma   90.00
#
_symmetry.space_group_name_H-M   'P 1'
#
loop_
_entity.id
_entity.type
_entity.pdbx_description
1 polymer ?
#
loop_
_entity_poly.entity_id
_entity_poly.type
_entity_poly.pdbx_seq_one_letter_code
_entity_poly.pdbx_strand_id
1 'polypeptide(L)'
;PAVGISPHAPYSLDAEPLLDLPDMARRRGMRIHIHLGESHSEAEWSETRTTALADLWKSEHSSSFTAMRSRGGGFSSTQFVDQLGVLGPDCHVAHGVYMRADDRRRLRARQTAVALCPRSNRVIGLDAPPVGAYLTEGNMIAVGTDSLSSSPSLDLLEDVALLFDLARSQGYEDQDLARRLLQAATLGGATAMGLATGPDRLGQLQSGAVADMCVVDVPVTSIVETIDTVARHGAGRVVETIVSGRVRYSASH
;
A
#
# COMPACT_ATOMS: atom_id res chain seq x y z
N PRO A 1 -16.83 -12.26 6.29
CA PRO A 1 -15.79 -11.26 6.17
C PRO A 1 -14.49 -11.92 5.71
N ALA A 2 -13.79 -11.29 4.75
CA ALA A 2 -12.48 -11.74 4.37
C ALA A 2 -11.51 -11.54 5.54
N VAL A 3 -10.75 -12.57 5.89
CA VAL A 3 -9.73 -12.54 6.93
C VAL A 3 -8.38 -12.66 6.26
N GLY A 4 -7.38 -11.90 6.73
CA GLY A 4 -6.01 -11.94 6.27
C GLY A 4 -5.02 -12.19 7.40
N ILE A 5 -3.78 -12.43 7.03
CA ILE A 5 -2.63 -12.50 7.95
C ILE A 5 -1.74 -11.30 7.66
N SER A 6 -1.29 -10.65 8.72
CA SER A 6 -0.36 -9.53 8.63
C SER A 6 0.94 -9.89 9.37
N PRO A 7 1.89 -10.61 8.74
CA PRO A 7 3.25 -10.66 9.25
C PRO A 7 3.82 -9.25 9.14
N HIS A 8 4.34 -8.74 10.26
CA HIS A 8 4.71 -7.34 10.35
C HIS A 8 5.64 -6.90 9.20
N ALA A 9 6.90 -7.32 9.23
CA ALA A 9 7.91 -6.93 8.26
C ALA A 9 9.04 -7.97 8.21
N PRO A 10 9.81 -8.05 7.11
CA PRO A 10 10.88 -9.04 6.97
C PRO A 10 12.01 -8.86 7.99
N TYR A 11 12.20 -7.64 8.50
CA TYR A 11 13.24 -7.33 9.48
C TYR A 11 12.81 -7.61 10.94
N SER A 12 11.55 -7.86 11.20
CA SER A 12 11.01 -8.08 12.56
C SER A 12 10.51 -9.51 12.81
N LEU A 13 10.68 -10.39 11.85
CA LEU A 13 10.28 -11.79 11.93
C LEU A 13 11.41 -12.71 11.52
N ASP A 14 11.42 -13.92 12.08
CA ASP A 14 12.27 -14.99 11.60
C ASP A 14 11.85 -15.49 10.22
N ALA A 15 12.78 -16.11 9.49
CA ALA A 15 12.49 -16.66 8.17
C ALA A 15 11.53 -17.85 8.23
N GLU A 16 11.53 -18.64 9.31
CA GLU A 16 10.64 -19.81 9.45
C GLU A 16 9.16 -19.42 9.41
N PRO A 17 8.64 -18.45 10.21
CA PRO A 17 7.28 -17.97 10.05
C PRO A 17 6.99 -17.45 8.64
N LEU A 18 7.93 -16.73 8.02
CA LEU A 18 7.75 -16.20 6.68
C LEU A 18 7.73 -17.30 5.59
N LEU A 19 8.34 -18.46 5.82
CA LEU A 19 8.25 -19.61 4.94
C LEU A 19 6.88 -20.32 5.07
N ASP A 20 6.38 -20.47 6.29
CA ASP A 20 5.17 -21.25 6.57
C ASP A 20 3.88 -20.46 6.35
N LEU A 21 3.89 -19.15 6.64
CA LEU A 21 2.72 -18.28 6.57
C LEU A 21 2.06 -18.22 5.18
N PRO A 22 2.79 -18.13 4.06
CA PRO A 22 2.18 -18.07 2.73
C PRO A 22 1.35 -19.31 2.42
N ASP A 23 1.90 -20.49 2.67
CA ASP A 23 1.21 -21.76 2.44
C ASP A 23 0.00 -21.92 3.37
N MET A 24 0.15 -21.54 4.63
CA MET A 24 -0.95 -21.57 5.59
C MET A 24 -2.07 -20.62 5.18
N ALA A 25 -1.73 -19.40 4.77
CA ALA A 25 -2.71 -18.39 4.31
C ALA A 25 -3.48 -18.90 3.08
N ARG A 26 -2.76 -19.39 2.08
CA ARG A 26 -3.34 -19.90 0.83
C ARG A 26 -4.26 -21.09 1.04
N ARG A 27 -3.85 -22.06 1.89
CA ARG A 27 -4.72 -23.20 2.25
C ARG A 27 -6.01 -22.80 2.96
N ARG A 28 -6.05 -21.62 3.59
CA ARG A 28 -7.24 -21.08 4.27
C ARG A 28 -7.98 -20.02 3.48
N GLY A 29 -7.55 -19.72 2.25
CA GLY A 29 -8.13 -18.64 1.44
C GLY A 29 -7.93 -17.24 2.07
N MET A 30 -6.88 -17.07 2.86
CA MET A 30 -6.54 -15.81 3.54
C MET A 30 -5.56 -15.01 2.67
N ARG A 31 -5.62 -13.69 2.79
CA ARG A 31 -4.67 -12.79 2.13
C ARG A 31 -3.52 -12.45 3.07
N ILE A 32 -2.42 -11.98 2.48
CA ILE A 32 -1.22 -11.57 3.20
C ILE A 32 -1.04 -10.06 3.05
N HIS A 33 -0.76 -9.39 4.17
CA HIS A 33 -0.33 -8.00 4.23
C HIS A 33 1.01 -7.93 4.95
N ILE A 34 2.02 -7.23 4.37
CA ILE A 34 3.34 -7.09 4.96
C ILE A 34 3.89 -5.68 4.69
N HIS A 35 4.55 -5.06 5.67
CA HIS A 35 5.34 -3.85 5.46
C HIS A 35 6.61 -4.21 4.71
N LEU A 36 6.94 -3.46 3.66
CA LEU A 36 8.06 -3.80 2.79
C LEU A 36 8.65 -2.56 2.12
N GLY A 37 9.98 -2.43 2.20
CA GLY A 37 10.70 -1.29 1.63
C GLY A 37 10.29 0.01 2.28
N GLU A 38 10.00 0.00 3.57
CA GLU A 38 9.51 1.14 4.31
C GLU A 38 10.62 2.12 4.64
N SER A 39 11.75 1.64 5.15
CA SER A 39 12.82 2.49 5.66
C SER A 39 14.16 2.24 4.97
N HIS A 40 15.02 3.27 4.99
CA HIS A 40 16.42 3.13 4.55
C HIS A 40 17.15 2.06 5.35
N SER A 41 16.91 1.98 6.66
CA SER A 41 17.52 0.96 7.53
C SER A 41 17.11 -0.46 7.14
N GLU A 42 15.86 -0.68 6.70
CA GLU A 42 15.43 -1.97 6.15
C GLU A 42 16.19 -2.31 4.86
N ALA A 43 16.25 -1.36 3.91
CA ALA A 43 16.90 -1.55 2.62
C ALA A 43 18.40 -1.85 2.81
N GLU A 44 19.08 -1.06 3.64
CA GLU A 44 20.50 -1.23 3.94
C GLU A 44 20.78 -2.55 4.69
N TRP A 45 19.96 -2.86 5.70
CA TRP A 45 20.11 -4.09 6.47
C TRP A 45 19.95 -5.35 5.61
N SER A 46 19.01 -5.36 4.70
CA SER A 46 18.80 -6.49 3.77
C SER A 46 20.02 -6.75 2.90
N GLU A 47 20.76 -5.70 2.53
CA GLU A 47 21.94 -5.80 1.67
C GLU A 47 23.24 -6.04 2.43
N THR A 48 23.49 -5.29 3.48
CA THR A 48 24.79 -5.23 4.17
C THR A 48 24.82 -5.91 5.51
N ARG A 49 23.67 -6.02 6.20
CA ARG A 49 23.52 -6.52 7.57
C ARG A 49 24.28 -5.75 8.65
N THR A 50 24.63 -4.50 8.39
CA THR A 50 25.49 -3.68 9.22
C THR A 50 24.86 -2.34 9.57
N THR A 51 23.59 -2.32 9.99
CA THR A 51 22.90 -1.09 10.35
C THR A 51 22.57 -1.02 11.83
N ALA A 52 22.11 0.16 12.29
CA ALA A 52 21.57 0.35 13.63
C ALA A 52 20.48 -0.67 13.97
N LEU A 53 19.68 -1.10 13.00
CA LEU A 53 18.70 -2.16 13.16
C LEU A 53 19.37 -3.50 13.48
N ALA A 54 20.48 -3.85 12.81
CA ALA A 54 21.24 -5.06 13.10
C ALA A 54 21.87 -5.02 14.50
N ASP A 55 22.32 -3.85 14.95
CA ASP A 55 22.91 -3.69 16.28
C ASP A 55 21.86 -3.75 17.39
N LEU A 56 20.68 -3.20 17.15
CA LEU A 56 19.53 -3.34 18.05
C LEU A 56 19.19 -4.82 18.26
N TRP A 57 19.08 -5.59 17.19
CA TRP A 57 18.78 -7.02 17.25
C TRP A 57 19.89 -7.86 17.90
N LYS A 58 21.14 -7.47 17.73
CA LYS A 58 22.27 -8.16 18.40
C LYS A 58 22.25 -7.99 19.91
N SER A 59 21.80 -6.83 20.41
CA SER A 59 21.83 -6.51 21.83
C SER A 59 20.73 -7.21 22.63
N GLU A 60 19.54 -7.39 22.05
CA GLU A 60 18.36 -7.84 22.80
C GLU A 60 17.91 -9.28 22.53
N HIS A 61 18.15 -9.82 21.32
CA HIS A 61 17.56 -11.10 20.88
C HIS A 61 18.52 -11.98 20.09
N SER A 62 19.73 -12.12 20.52
CA SER A 62 20.84 -12.71 19.75
C SER A 62 20.64 -14.13 19.23
N SER A 63 19.69 -14.90 19.76
CA SER A 63 19.47 -16.31 19.39
C SER A 63 18.24 -16.53 18.49
N SER A 64 17.24 -15.62 18.52
CA SER A 64 15.93 -15.87 17.89
C SER A 64 15.84 -15.47 16.42
N PHE A 65 16.70 -14.58 15.93
CA PHE A 65 16.68 -14.07 14.55
C PHE A 65 17.80 -14.63 13.67
N THR A 66 18.11 -15.89 13.83
CA THR A 66 19.25 -16.56 13.18
C THR A 66 19.06 -16.68 11.65
N ALA A 67 17.84 -16.79 11.19
CA ALA A 67 17.55 -17.14 9.81
C ALA A 67 17.71 -15.97 8.83
N MET A 68 17.30 -14.76 9.19
CA MET A 68 17.60 -13.59 8.39
C MET A 68 19.10 -13.23 8.42
N ARG A 69 19.80 -13.54 9.51
CA ARG A 69 21.24 -13.39 9.61
C ARG A 69 22.00 -14.28 8.66
N SER A 70 21.50 -15.47 8.36
CA SER A 70 22.22 -16.48 7.57
C SER A 70 21.84 -16.50 6.09
N ARG A 71 20.62 -16.07 5.72
CA ARG A 71 20.08 -16.29 4.38
C ARG A 71 19.82 -15.02 3.55
N GLY A 72 19.75 -13.82 4.14
CA GLY A 72 19.27 -12.62 3.47
C GLY A 72 20.34 -11.61 3.00
N GLY A 73 21.64 -11.87 3.10
CA GLY A 73 22.68 -10.91 2.71
C GLY A 73 22.84 -10.80 1.19
N GLY A 74 22.89 -9.56 0.68
CA GLY A 74 23.06 -9.30 -0.73
C GLY A 74 21.78 -9.30 -1.55
N PHE A 75 20.61 -9.39 -0.90
CA PHE A 75 19.29 -9.31 -1.52
C PHE A 75 18.53 -8.08 -1.01
N SER A 76 17.67 -7.49 -1.84
CA SER A 76 16.68 -6.56 -1.35
C SER A 76 15.64 -7.27 -0.47
N SER A 77 14.97 -6.52 0.42
CA SER A 77 13.85 -7.08 1.22
C SER A 77 12.80 -7.72 0.33
N THR A 78 12.49 -7.10 -0.81
CA THR A 78 11.53 -7.63 -1.79
C THR A 78 11.99 -8.96 -2.38
N GLN A 79 13.27 -9.06 -2.75
CA GLN A 79 13.82 -10.31 -3.28
C GLN A 79 13.81 -11.41 -2.21
N PHE A 80 14.09 -11.06 -0.97
CA PHE A 80 14.07 -12.00 0.15
C PHE A 80 12.67 -12.59 0.37
N VAL A 81 11.64 -11.75 0.54
CA VAL A 81 10.27 -12.25 0.76
C VAL A 81 9.69 -12.96 -0.47
N ASP A 82 10.14 -12.61 -1.69
CA ASP A 82 9.79 -13.34 -2.90
C ASP A 82 10.34 -14.77 -2.90
N GLN A 83 11.59 -14.96 -2.49
CA GLN A 83 12.20 -16.28 -2.35
C GLN A 83 11.50 -17.16 -1.31
N LEU A 84 10.91 -16.55 -0.28
CA LEU A 84 10.10 -17.22 0.73
C LEU A 84 8.66 -17.49 0.28
N GLY A 85 8.29 -17.08 -0.94
CA GLY A 85 6.96 -17.30 -1.50
C GLY A 85 5.87 -16.37 -0.96
N VAL A 86 6.24 -15.28 -0.27
CA VAL A 86 5.26 -14.32 0.32
C VAL A 86 4.51 -13.55 -0.76
N LEU A 87 5.21 -13.13 -1.83
CA LEU A 87 4.62 -12.32 -2.88
C LEU A 87 3.67 -13.12 -3.76
N GLY A 88 2.58 -12.51 -4.17
CA GLY A 88 1.57 -13.12 -5.03
C GLY A 88 0.34 -12.24 -5.20
N PRO A 89 -0.64 -12.65 -6.02
CA PRO A 89 -1.88 -11.90 -6.20
C PRO A 89 -2.76 -11.88 -4.94
N ASP A 90 -2.46 -12.73 -3.98
CA ASP A 90 -3.07 -12.82 -2.65
C ASP A 90 -2.33 -12.00 -1.59
N CYS A 91 -1.24 -11.32 -1.98
CA CYS A 91 -0.44 -10.47 -1.12
C CYS A 91 -0.52 -9.01 -1.56
N HIS A 92 -0.52 -8.09 -0.61
CA HIS A 92 -0.19 -6.69 -0.83
C HIS A 92 0.82 -6.22 0.19
N VAL A 93 1.67 -5.30 -0.24
CA VAL A 93 2.71 -4.71 0.61
C VAL A 93 2.38 -3.27 0.93
N ALA A 94 2.77 -2.81 2.13
CA ALA A 94 2.63 -1.41 2.52
C ALA A 94 3.93 -0.64 2.32
N HIS A 95 3.82 0.67 2.14
CA HIS A 95 4.84 1.71 1.99
C HIS A 95 5.56 1.69 0.65
N GLY A 96 6.41 0.70 0.36
CA GLY A 96 7.13 0.61 -0.92
C GLY A 96 8.00 1.83 -1.26
N VAL A 97 8.60 2.48 -0.25
CA VAL A 97 9.41 3.70 -0.41
C VAL A 97 10.75 3.38 -1.06
N TYR A 98 11.49 2.45 -0.47
CA TYR A 98 12.86 2.10 -0.88
C TYR A 98 12.87 0.89 -1.82
N MET A 99 12.08 0.99 -2.90
CA MET A 99 11.96 -0.04 -3.94
C MET A 99 12.76 0.33 -5.19
N ARG A 100 13.76 -0.47 -5.53
CA ARG A 100 14.51 -0.34 -6.79
C ARG A 100 13.67 -0.79 -7.99
N ALA A 101 14.11 -0.49 -9.19
CA ALA A 101 13.43 -0.90 -10.42
C ALA A 101 13.22 -2.42 -10.48
N ASP A 102 14.20 -3.21 -10.00
CA ASP A 102 14.09 -4.67 -9.95
C ASP A 102 13.05 -5.16 -8.95
N ASP A 103 12.91 -4.48 -7.81
CA ASP A 103 11.89 -4.78 -6.83
C ASP A 103 10.49 -4.50 -7.39
N ARG A 104 10.29 -3.32 -7.98
CA ARG A 104 9.02 -2.95 -8.61
C ARG A 104 8.66 -3.90 -9.77
N ARG A 105 9.64 -4.31 -10.58
CA ARG A 105 9.45 -5.33 -11.62
C ARG A 105 9.02 -6.67 -11.02
N ARG A 106 9.60 -7.08 -9.91
CA ARG A 106 9.26 -8.31 -9.19
C ARG A 106 7.83 -8.27 -8.66
N LEU A 107 7.43 -7.18 -8.02
CA LEU A 107 6.04 -6.99 -7.56
C LEU A 107 5.04 -7.11 -8.72
N ARG A 108 5.33 -6.52 -9.88
CA ARG A 108 4.48 -6.68 -11.09
C ARG A 108 4.42 -8.13 -11.56
N ALA A 109 5.59 -8.79 -11.65
CA ALA A 109 5.65 -10.19 -12.09
C ALA A 109 4.87 -11.13 -11.16
N ARG A 110 4.82 -10.81 -9.86
CA ARG A 110 4.06 -11.55 -8.84
C ARG A 110 2.60 -11.07 -8.70
N GLN A 111 2.19 -10.03 -9.42
CA GLN A 111 0.87 -9.42 -9.30
C GLN A 111 0.58 -8.95 -7.85
N THR A 112 1.59 -8.48 -7.16
CA THR A 112 1.49 -7.99 -5.79
C THR A 112 1.25 -6.49 -5.81
N ALA A 113 0.17 -6.05 -5.16
CA ALA A 113 -0.17 -4.63 -5.04
C ALA A 113 0.69 -3.93 -3.98
N VAL A 114 0.90 -2.62 -4.16
CA VAL A 114 1.60 -1.74 -3.20
C VAL A 114 0.63 -0.70 -2.67
N ALA A 115 0.40 -0.68 -1.37
CA ALA A 115 -0.37 0.35 -0.68
C ALA A 115 0.58 1.50 -0.27
N LEU A 116 0.45 2.64 -0.93
CA LEU A 116 1.27 3.82 -0.68
C LEU A 116 0.66 4.64 0.46
N CYS A 117 1.46 4.97 1.48
CA CYS A 117 1.06 5.71 2.68
C CYS A 117 1.92 6.98 2.85
N PRO A 118 1.83 7.96 1.92
CA PRO A 118 2.82 9.03 1.83
C PRO A 118 2.81 9.98 3.03
N ARG A 119 1.66 10.22 3.67
CA ARG A 119 1.60 11.07 4.87
C ARG A 119 2.25 10.39 6.06
N SER A 120 1.98 9.10 6.26
CA SER A 120 2.63 8.30 7.29
C SER A 120 4.15 8.34 7.12
N ASN A 121 4.65 8.04 5.92
CA ASN A 121 6.08 8.10 5.62
C ASN A 121 6.70 9.45 6.00
N ARG A 122 6.04 10.54 5.64
CA ARG A 122 6.52 11.90 5.99
C ARG A 122 6.52 12.18 7.49
N VAL A 123 5.49 11.74 8.23
CA VAL A 123 5.38 11.95 9.68
C VAL A 123 6.47 11.21 10.43
N ILE A 124 6.80 10.00 10.01
CA ILE A 124 7.88 9.20 10.64
C ILE A 124 9.27 9.50 10.07
N GLY A 125 9.39 10.52 9.21
CA GLY A 125 10.67 11.02 8.72
C GLY A 125 11.31 10.20 7.60
N LEU A 126 10.51 9.48 6.82
CA LEU A 126 10.95 8.70 5.66
C LEU A 126 10.85 9.50 4.36
N ASP A 127 11.51 9.01 3.32
CA ASP A 127 11.43 9.57 1.98
C ASP A 127 10.04 9.37 1.35
N ALA A 128 9.80 10.05 0.23
CA ALA A 128 8.60 9.86 -0.56
C ALA A 128 8.66 8.55 -1.36
N PRO A 129 7.55 7.80 -1.49
CA PRO A 129 7.52 6.63 -2.35
C PRO A 129 7.73 7.04 -3.82
N PRO A 130 8.37 6.19 -4.66
CA PRO A 130 8.61 6.48 -6.07
C PRO A 130 7.32 6.32 -6.90
N VAL A 131 6.30 7.12 -6.59
CA VAL A 131 4.95 7.00 -7.18
C VAL A 131 4.96 7.19 -8.69
N GLY A 132 5.77 8.14 -9.21
CA GLY A 132 5.93 8.34 -10.65
C GLY A 132 6.44 7.09 -11.36
N ALA A 133 7.42 6.38 -10.75
CA ALA A 133 7.93 5.14 -11.29
C ALA A 133 6.89 4.01 -11.23
N TYR A 134 6.16 3.84 -10.12
CA TYR A 134 5.09 2.86 -10.01
C TYR A 134 4.03 3.05 -11.10
N LEU A 135 3.63 4.30 -11.32
CA LEU A 135 2.64 4.65 -12.35
C LEU A 135 3.16 4.39 -13.76
N THR A 136 4.38 4.83 -14.08
CA THR A 136 5.02 4.65 -15.39
C THR A 136 5.23 3.17 -15.73
N GLU A 137 5.64 2.40 -14.75
CA GLU A 137 5.93 0.98 -14.93
C GLU A 137 4.69 0.10 -14.88
N GLY A 138 3.51 0.63 -14.53
CA GLY A 138 2.24 -0.11 -14.46
C GLY A 138 2.13 -1.06 -13.27
N ASN A 139 2.73 -0.72 -12.14
CA ASN A 139 2.52 -1.46 -10.89
C ASN A 139 1.08 -1.32 -10.41
N MET A 140 0.56 -2.35 -9.79
CA MET A 140 -0.72 -2.26 -9.07
C MET A 140 -0.49 -1.48 -7.78
N ILE A 141 -1.09 -0.30 -7.68
CA ILE A 141 -1.00 0.56 -6.50
C ILE A 141 -2.37 0.69 -5.83
N ALA A 142 -2.32 0.83 -4.52
CA ALA A 142 -3.42 1.25 -3.66
C ALA A 142 -2.96 2.46 -2.83
N VAL A 143 -3.90 3.14 -2.20
CA VAL A 143 -3.61 4.24 -1.28
C VAL A 143 -4.03 3.82 0.12
N GLY A 144 -3.20 4.12 1.11
CA GLY A 144 -3.47 3.88 2.53
C GLY A 144 -3.13 5.09 3.37
N THR A 145 -3.83 5.27 4.49
CA THR A 145 -3.55 6.32 5.47
C THR A 145 -2.52 5.85 6.52
N ASP A 146 -2.37 4.52 6.67
CA ASP A 146 -1.75 3.94 7.85
C ASP A 146 -2.55 4.28 9.13
N SER A 147 -1.95 4.18 10.30
CA SER A 147 -2.64 4.41 11.57
C SER A 147 -2.60 5.88 11.99
N LEU A 148 -3.50 6.26 12.92
CA LEU A 148 -3.49 7.59 13.54
C LEU A 148 -2.19 7.89 14.32
N SER A 149 -1.35 6.88 14.59
CA SER A 149 -0.04 7.08 15.22
C SER A 149 0.95 7.76 14.29
N SER A 150 0.81 7.57 12.99
CA SER A 150 1.68 8.12 11.95
C SER A 150 0.94 8.96 10.92
N SER A 151 -0.39 9.09 11.02
CA SER A 151 -1.19 9.90 10.11
C SER A 151 -2.10 10.86 10.89
N PRO A 152 -2.11 12.17 10.55
CA PRO A 152 -2.90 13.15 11.31
C PRO A 152 -4.41 12.93 11.20
N SER A 153 -4.87 12.26 10.15
CA SER A 153 -6.27 11.95 9.91
C SER A 153 -6.42 10.65 9.10
N LEU A 154 -7.62 10.09 9.08
CA LEU A 154 -7.96 8.95 8.22
C LEU A 154 -8.63 9.38 6.90
N ASP A 155 -8.57 10.66 6.53
CA ASP A 155 -9.05 11.14 5.23
C ASP A 155 -8.10 10.71 4.12
N LEU A 156 -8.49 9.66 3.40
CA LEU A 156 -7.69 9.07 2.32
C LEU A 156 -7.42 10.05 1.16
N LEU A 157 -8.30 11.05 0.97
CA LEU A 157 -8.11 12.06 -0.09
C LEU A 157 -6.91 12.98 0.18
N GLU A 158 -6.48 13.12 1.43
CA GLU A 158 -5.23 13.83 1.73
C GLU A 158 -4.00 13.06 1.20
N ASP A 159 -4.01 11.72 1.28
CA ASP A 159 -2.95 10.90 0.70
C ASP A 159 -2.99 10.93 -0.83
N VAL A 160 -4.19 10.92 -1.42
CA VAL A 160 -4.37 11.08 -2.87
C VAL A 160 -3.77 12.40 -3.35
N ALA A 161 -4.09 13.51 -2.67
CA ALA A 161 -3.56 14.84 -3.02
C ALA A 161 -2.03 14.88 -2.91
N LEU A 162 -1.48 14.33 -1.83
CA LEU A 162 -0.02 14.27 -1.65
C LEU A 162 0.65 13.39 -2.72
N LEU A 163 0.07 12.25 -3.08
CA LEU A 163 0.57 11.40 -4.16
C LEU A 163 0.52 12.10 -5.52
N PHE A 164 -0.49 12.95 -5.76
CA PHE A 164 -0.58 13.75 -6.97
C PHE A 164 0.61 14.70 -7.09
N ASP A 165 0.89 15.46 -6.03
CA ASP A 165 2.02 16.40 -6.01
C ASP A 165 3.37 15.68 -6.12
N LEU A 166 3.53 14.55 -5.42
CA LEU A 166 4.73 13.72 -5.51
C LEU A 166 4.95 13.17 -6.92
N ALA A 167 3.91 12.65 -7.56
CA ALA A 167 4.02 12.14 -8.93
C ALA A 167 4.48 13.23 -9.90
N ARG A 168 3.90 14.43 -9.80
CA ARG A 168 4.31 15.59 -10.60
C ARG A 168 5.75 16.01 -10.32
N SER A 169 6.16 16.09 -9.07
CA SER A 169 7.54 16.43 -8.69
C SER A 169 8.56 15.40 -9.16
N GLN A 170 8.13 14.13 -9.32
CA GLN A 170 8.92 13.02 -9.85
C GLN A 170 8.90 12.92 -11.39
N GLY A 171 8.30 13.90 -12.07
CA GLY A 171 8.28 13.98 -13.54
C GLY A 171 7.21 13.13 -14.23
N TYR A 172 6.18 12.68 -13.50
CA TYR A 172 5.04 12.01 -14.13
C TYR A 172 4.08 13.04 -14.71
N GLU A 173 4.01 13.15 -16.05
CA GLU A 173 3.27 14.22 -16.75
C GLU A 173 1.94 13.77 -17.37
N ASP A 174 1.59 12.51 -17.30
CA ASP A 174 0.37 11.99 -17.90
C ASP A 174 -0.89 12.70 -17.36
N GLN A 175 -1.79 13.06 -18.29
CA GLN A 175 -2.99 13.84 -17.96
C GLN A 175 -4.03 13.06 -17.16
N ASP A 176 -3.94 11.72 -17.16
CA ASP A 176 -4.87 10.86 -16.43
C ASP A 176 -4.46 10.61 -14.95
N LEU A 177 -3.45 11.31 -14.44
CA LEU A 177 -2.92 11.11 -13.10
C LEU A 177 -4.00 11.14 -12.01
N ALA A 178 -4.86 12.15 -12.00
CA ALA A 178 -5.93 12.29 -11.02
C ALA A 178 -6.86 11.05 -11.02
N ARG A 179 -7.27 10.62 -12.21
CA ARG A 179 -8.11 9.42 -12.38
C ARG A 179 -7.41 8.16 -11.88
N ARG A 180 -6.12 7.99 -12.18
CA ARG A 180 -5.33 6.83 -11.74
C ARG A 180 -5.17 6.79 -10.23
N LEU A 181 -4.96 7.93 -9.58
CA LEU A 181 -4.82 7.99 -8.11
C LEU A 181 -6.16 7.74 -7.39
N LEU A 182 -7.27 8.29 -7.89
CA LEU A 182 -8.60 7.97 -7.37
C LEU A 182 -8.95 6.49 -7.61
N GLN A 183 -8.56 5.94 -8.75
CA GLN A 183 -8.70 4.50 -8.99
C GLN A 183 -7.85 3.67 -8.02
N ALA A 184 -6.63 4.11 -7.68
CA ALA A 184 -5.80 3.46 -6.68
C ALA A 184 -6.43 3.52 -5.28
N ALA A 185 -7.09 4.62 -4.93
CA ALA A 185 -7.79 4.80 -3.65
C ALA A 185 -9.12 4.02 -3.55
N THR A 186 -9.65 3.51 -4.66
CA THR A 186 -10.92 2.79 -4.73
C THR A 186 -10.72 1.35 -5.21
N LEU A 187 -10.72 1.12 -6.52
CA LEU A 187 -10.53 -0.19 -7.11
C LEU A 187 -9.16 -0.80 -6.79
N GLY A 188 -8.12 0.02 -6.69
CA GLY A 188 -6.78 -0.42 -6.31
C GLY A 188 -6.76 -1.00 -4.89
N GLY A 189 -7.36 -0.30 -3.94
CA GLY A 189 -7.55 -0.78 -2.57
C GLY A 189 -8.37 -2.07 -2.51
N ALA A 190 -9.50 -2.11 -3.21
CA ALA A 190 -10.32 -3.31 -3.30
C ALA A 190 -9.56 -4.50 -3.92
N THR A 191 -8.74 -4.25 -4.96
CA THR A 191 -7.89 -5.27 -5.58
C THR A 191 -6.83 -5.79 -4.59
N ALA A 192 -6.14 -4.88 -3.90
CA ALA A 192 -5.15 -5.23 -2.90
C ALA A 192 -5.73 -6.12 -1.79
N MET A 193 -6.97 -5.85 -1.38
CA MET A 193 -7.70 -6.63 -0.38
C MET A 193 -8.41 -7.88 -0.95
N GLY A 194 -8.38 -8.11 -2.28
CA GLY A 194 -9.09 -9.22 -2.92
C GLY A 194 -10.60 -9.06 -2.98
N LEU A 195 -11.09 -7.85 -2.90
CA LEU A 195 -12.53 -7.51 -2.86
C LEU A 195 -13.02 -6.86 -4.17
N ALA A 196 -12.19 -6.79 -5.22
CA ALA A 196 -12.56 -6.16 -6.49
C ALA A 196 -13.41 -7.04 -7.41
N THR A 197 -13.59 -8.32 -7.10
CA THR A 197 -14.28 -9.31 -7.94
C THR A 197 -15.31 -10.09 -7.13
N GLY A 198 -16.18 -10.81 -7.85
CA GLY A 198 -17.24 -11.61 -7.21
C GLY A 198 -18.54 -10.85 -6.96
N PRO A 199 -19.50 -11.47 -6.26
CA PRO A 199 -20.83 -10.89 -6.03
C PRO A 199 -20.81 -9.69 -5.09
N ASP A 200 -19.88 -9.68 -4.11
CA ASP A 200 -19.76 -8.60 -3.10
C ASP A 200 -18.58 -7.67 -3.43
N ARG A 201 -18.32 -7.44 -4.73
CA ARG A 201 -17.18 -6.63 -5.16
C ARG A 201 -17.31 -5.17 -4.77
N LEU A 202 -16.18 -4.57 -4.42
CA LEU A 202 -16.01 -3.19 -3.96
C LEU A 202 -15.14 -2.37 -4.93
N GLY A 203 -15.04 -1.08 -4.65
CA GLY A 203 -14.10 -0.15 -5.29
C GLY A 203 -14.53 0.34 -6.67
N GLN A 204 -15.78 0.09 -7.09
CA GLN A 204 -16.30 0.50 -8.39
C GLN A 204 -17.82 0.76 -8.35
N LEU A 205 -18.26 1.80 -9.04
CA LEU A 205 -19.68 2.11 -9.23
C LEU A 205 -20.18 1.38 -10.47
N GLN A 206 -20.56 0.12 -10.31
CA GLN A 206 -21.04 -0.75 -11.38
C GLN A 206 -22.22 -1.58 -10.91
N SER A 207 -23.17 -1.85 -11.82
CA SER A 207 -24.31 -2.73 -11.53
C SER A 207 -23.85 -4.07 -10.95
N GLY A 208 -24.42 -4.48 -9.83
CA GLY A 208 -24.07 -5.69 -9.11
C GLY A 208 -22.84 -5.58 -8.18
N ALA A 209 -22.20 -4.41 -8.07
CA ALA A 209 -21.25 -4.12 -7.00
C ALA A 209 -21.99 -3.72 -5.71
N VAL A 210 -21.30 -3.87 -4.57
CA VAL A 210 -21.81 -3.33 -3.31
C VAL A 210 -21.89 -1.81 -3.40
N ALA A 211 -22.99 -1.24 -2.93
CA ALA A 211 -23.23 0.20 -2.97
C ALA A 211 -22.48 0.92 -1.82
N ASP A 212 -21.15 0.90 -1.90
CA ASP A 212 -20.24 1.65 -1.04
C ASP A 212 -19.77 2.88 -1.80
N MET A 213 -20.10 4.07 -1.31
CA MET A 213 -19.87 5.34 -2.00
C MET A 213 -19.57 6.44 -1.00
N CYS A 214 -18.85 7.47 -1.45
CA CYS A 214 -18.81 8.75 -0.78
C CYS A 214 -19.22 9.88 -1.75
N VAL A 215 -19.83 10.92 -1.21
CA VAL A 215 -20.17 12.15 -1.93
C VAL A 215 -19.20 13.23 -1.49
N VAL A 216 -18.52 13.83 -2.46
CA VAL A 216 -17.52 14.88 -2.24
C VAL A 216 -18.09 16.20 -2.75
N ASP A 217 -18.16 17.22 -1.91
CA ASP A 217 -18.66 18.55 -2.26
C ASP A 217 -17.60 19.36 -2.99
N VAL A 218 -17.62 19.28 -4.32
CA VAL A 218 -16.74 20.04 -5.22
C VAL A 218 -17.55 20.60 -6.38
N PRO A 219 -17.11 21.73 -7.00
CA PRO A 219 -17.73 22.24 -8.22
C PRO A 219 -17.71 21.19 -9.32
N VAL A 220 -18.86 20.96 -9.95
CA VAL A 220 -19.00 20.07 -11.10
C VAL A 220 -18.90 20.92 -12.38
N THR A 221 -17.87 20.65 -13.17
CA THR A 221 -17.64 21.28 -14.47
C THR A 221 -17.67 20.21 -15.57
N SER A 222 -16.52 19.85 -16.12
CA SER A 222 -16.38 18.65 -16.94
C SER A 222 -16.00 17.44 -16.06
N ILE A 223 -16.21 16.22 -16.55
CA ILE A 223 -15.79 15.00 -15.84
C ILE A 223 -14.29 15.04 -15.51
N VAL A 224 -13.46 15.46 -16.45
CA VAL A 224 -12.00 15.49 -16.24
C VAL A 224 -11.60 16.48 -15.16
N GLU A 225 -12.13 17.70 -15.21
CA GLU A 225 -11.85 18.76 -14.23
C GLU A 225 -12.41 18.41 -12.85
N THR A 226 -13.59 17.78 -12.80
CA THR A 226 -14.18 17.34 -11.52
C THR A 226 -13.31 16.24 -10.88
N ILE A 227 -12.84 15.26 -11.65
CA ILE A 227 -11.92 14.22 -11.18
C ILE A 227 -10.59 14.85 -10.68
N ASP A 228 -10.04 15.80 -11.42
CA ASP A 228 -8.81 16.52 -10.99
C ASP A 228 -9.06 17.28 -9.67
N THR A 229 -10.20 17.98 -9.58
CA THR A 229 -10.58 18.72 -8.37
C THR A 229 -10.77 17.79 -7.16
N VAL A 230 -11.42 16.66 -7.32
CA VAL A 230 -11.57 15.66 -6.23
C VAL A 230 -10.21 15.13 -5.78
N ALA A 231 -9.34 14.76 -6.73
CA ALA A 231 -8.02 14.20 -6.39
C ALA A 231 -7.13 15.21 -5.64
N ARG A 232 -7.19 16.49 -5.98
CA ARG A 232 -6.29 17.53 -5.44
C ARG A 232 -6.88 18.31 -4.27
N HIS A 233 -8.20 18.44 -4.22
CA HIS A 233 -8.87 19.36 -3.30
C HIS A 233 -10.10 18.73 -2.62
N GLY A 234 -10.33 17.44 -2.76
CA GLY A 234 -11.47 16.73 -2.17
C GLY A 234 -11.31 16.40 -0.69
N ALA A 235 -10.09 16.48 -0.14
CA ALA A 235 -9.84 16.26 1.28
C ALA A 235 -10.67 17.20 2.15
N GLY A 236 -11.29 16.67 3.22
CA GLY A 236 -12.18 17.41 4.11
C GLY A 236 -13.54 17.77 3.52
N ARG A 237 -13.85 17.33 2.29
CA ARG A 237 -15.08 17.69 1.58
C ARG A 237 -16.05 16.51 1.38
N VAL A 238 -15.85 15.41 2.08
CA VAL A 238 -16.83 14.31 2.07
C VAL A 238 -18.06 14.74 2.86
N VAL A 239 -19.21 14.83 2.20
CA VAL A 239 -20.48 15.23 2.80
C VAL A 239 -21.41 14.06 3.09
N GLU A 240 -21.23 12.95 2.38
CA GLU A 240 -21.93 11.69 2.69
C GLU A 240 -21.02 10.48 2.52
N THR A 241 -21.22 9.49 3.39
CA THR A 241 -20.66 8.15 3.24
C THR A 241 -21.80 7.14 3.29
N ILE A 242 -21.84 6.30 2.25
CA ILE A 242 -22.85 5.26 2.05
C ILE A 242 -22.14 3.91 2.10
N VAL A 243 -22.63 3.00 2.96
CA VAL A 243 -22.09 1.64 3.11
C VAL A 243 -23.22 0.64 2.90
N SER A 244 -23.06 -0.26 1.97
CA SER A 244 -24.07 -1.25 1.56
C SER A 244 -25.43 -0.60 1.25
N GLY A 245 -25.39 0.53 0.53
CA GLY A 245 -26.59 1.29 0.16
C GLY A 245 -27.26 2.08 1.29
N ARG A 246 -26.64 2.19 2.47
CA ARG A 246 -27.17 2.94 3.62
C ARG A 246 -26.27 4.11 3.95
N VAL A 247 -26.83 5.29 4.10
CA VAL A 247 -26.12 6.47 4.59
C VAL A 247 -25.62 6.18 6.01
N ARG A 248 -24.31 6.30 6.23
CA ARG A 248 -23.64 6.11 7.53
C ARG A 248 -23.12 7.41 8.11
N TYR A 249 -22.81 8.35 7.26
CA TYR A 249 -22.41 9.70 7.61
C TYR A 249 -23.08 10.68 6.67
N SER A 250 -23.55 11.79 7.21
CA SER A 250 -24.00 12.96 6.47
C SER A 250 -23.56 14.19 7.24
N ALA A 251 -22.85 15.10 6.56
CA ALA A 251 -22.45 16.37 7.15
C ALA A 251 -23.71 17.19 7.49
N SER A 252 -23.78 17.70 8.71
CA SER A 252 -24.82 18.66 9.08
C SER A 252 -24.57 19.96 8.32
N HIS A 253 -25.56 20.41 7.57
CA HIS A 253 -25.56 21.74 6.93
C HIS A 253 -25.86 22.84 7.97
#